data_e8896e04daf0b197d9bd9e78520b8955
#
_entry.id   e8896e04daf0b197d9bd9e78520b8955
#
_cell.length_a   1.000
_cell.length_b   1.000
_cell.length_c   1.000
_cell.angle_alpha   90.00
_cell.angle_beta   90.00
_cell.angle_gamma   90.00
#
_symmetry.space_group_name_H-M   'P 1'
#
loop_
_entity.id
_entity.type
_entity.pdbx_description
1 polymer ?
#
loop_
_entity_poly.entity_id
_entity_poly.type
_entity_poly.pdbx_seq_one_letter_code
_entity_poly.pdbx_strand_id
1 'polypeptide(L)'
;MSEVIYTAWKNGAKFDAWDEAKKQEAWLPAFEEHGLDPAFYTHRQRRTDEVFPWEHITAAVRKNFLFQDFRQSLEGQIRVDCRLNCFACGILPTFANLRRENPGEGWKCPDVKSPVSKVNIELPVMGE
;
A
#
# COMPACT_ATOMS: atom_id res chain seq x y z
N MET A 1 -1.34 20.04 6.44
CA MET A 1 0.04 19.64 5.99
C MET A 1 0.75 20.70 5.18
N SER A 2 0.10 21.42 4.25
CA SER A 2 0.76 22.48 3.45
C SER A 2 1.46 23.53 4.30
N GLU A 3 0.78 24.04 5.31
CA GLU A 3 1.34 25.03 6.25
C GLU A 3 2.52 24.47 7.05
N VAL A 4 2.45 23.22 7.48
CA VAL A 4 3.58 22.55 8.16
C VAL A 4 4.80 22.49 7.25
N ILE A 5 4.62 22.10 5.98
CA ILE A 5 5.71 22.05 5.00
C ILE A 5 6.32 23.43 4.79
N TYR A 6 5.48 24.45 4.68
CA TYR A 6 5.93 25.83 4.50
C TYR A 6 6.71 26.35 5.72
N THR A 7 6.21 26.08 6.94
CA THR A 7 6.89 26.45 8.18
C THR A 7 8.21 25.68 8.34
N ALA A 8 8.23 24.37 8.08
CA ALA A 8 9.46 23.58 8.12
C ALA A 8 10.51 24.11 7.12
N TRP A 9 10.08 24.50 5.91
CA TRP A 9 10.98 25.13 4.94
C TRP A 9 11.53 26.47 5.45
N LYS A 10 10.71 27.33 6.07
CA LYS A 10 11.19 28.58 6.72
C LYS A 10 12.20 28.29 7.82
N ASN A 11 12.00 27.23 8.59
CA ASN A 11 12.90 26.77 9.63
C ASN A 11 14.19 26.13 9.08
N GLY A 12 14.33 26.06 7.76
CA GLY A 12 15.54 25.64 7.07
C GLY A 12 15.53 24.18 6.58
N ALA A 13 14.41 23.48 6.61
CA ALA A 13 14.27 22.16 5.97
C ALA A 13 14.38 22.32 4.45
N LYS A 14 15.42 21.73 3.87
CA LYS A 14 15.70 21.73 2.42
C LYS A 14 16.46 20.45 2.09
N PHE A 15 16.08 19.80 1.00
CA PHE A 15 16.75 18.59 0.52
C PHE A 15 16.78 17.44 1.53
N ASP A 16 15.72 17.26 2.32
CA ASP A 16 15.63 16.29 3.42
C ASP A 16 15.70 14.82 2.97
N ALA A 17 15.73 14.57 1.65
CA ALA A 17 15.99 13.25 1.07
C ALA A 17 17.49 12.84 1.17
N TRP A 18 18.36 13.78 1.42
CA TRP A 18 19.79 13.51 1.65
C TRP A 18 20.11 13.61 3.13
N ASP A 19 20.71 12.57 3.69
CA ASP A 19 21.01 12.49 5.12
C ASP A 19 21.87 13.68 5.61
N GLU A 20 22.79 14.18 4.77
CA GLU A 20 23.64 15.31 5.09
C GLU A 20 22.88 16.65 5.20
N ALA A 21 21.73 16.75 4.52
CA ALA A 21 20.90 17.96 4.49
C ALA A 21 19.69 17.89 5.40
N LYS A 22 19.37 16.72 5.94
CA LYS A 22 18.17 16.45 6.74
C LYS A 22 18.17 17.26 8.04
N LYS A 23 17.15 18.10 8.20
CA LYS A 23 16.95 18.93 9.40
C LYS A 23 15.68 18.52 10.13
N GLN A 24 15.76 17.45 10.90
CA GLN A 24 14.60 16.94 11.64
C GLN A 24 14.08 17.95 12.67
N GLU A 25 14.96 18.76 13.24
CA GLU A 25 14.64 19.84 14.18
C GLU A 25 13.79 20.97 13.59
N ALA A 26 13.71 21.08 12.26
CA ALA A 26 12.86 22.05 11.58
C ALA A 26 11.39 21.59 11.47
N TRP A 27 11.16 20.29 11.53
CA TRP A 27 9.84 19.69 11.32
C TRP A 27 8.99 19.63 12.59
N LEU A 28 9.53 19.20 13.71
CA LEU A 28 8.75 19.07 14.95
C LEU A 28 8.10 20.38 15.38
N PRO A 29 8.82 21.52 15.45
CA PRO A 29 8.21 22.81 15.77
C PRO A 29 7.15 23.24 14.76
N ALA A 30 7.33 22.89 13.48
CA ALA A 30 6.34 23.19 12.46
C ALA A 30 5.03 22.41 12.65
N PHE A 31 5.09 21.15 13.08
CA PHE A 31 3.92 20.37 13.45
C PHE A 31 3.23 20.96 14.69
N GLU A 32 3.98 21.31 15.70
CA GLU A 32 3.49 21.91 16.95
C GLU A 32 2.77 23.24 16.69
N GLU A 33 3.38 24.14 15.91
CA GLU A 33 2.82 25.45 15.54
C GLU A 33 1.43 25.32 14.88
N HIS A 34 1.24 24.29 14.08
CA HIS A 34 -0.02 24.04 13.38
C HIS A 34 -0.96 23.05 14.08
N GLY A 35 -0.63 22.63 15.30
CA GLY A 35 -1.45 21.72 16.09
C GLY A 35 -1.69 20.36 15.43
N LEU A 36 -0.74 19.89 14.63
CA LEU A 36 -0.81 18.62 13.93
C LEU A 36 0.13 17.58 14.54
N ASP A 37 -0.35 16.36 14.70
CA ASP A 37 0.45 15.23 15.15
C ASP A 37 0.99 14.44 13.94
N PRO A 38 2.31 14.32 13.74
CA PRO A 38 2.89 13.51 12.68
C PRO A 38 2.47 12.03 12.77
N ALA A 39 2.24 11.50 13.98
CA ALA A 39 1.81 10.12 14.19
C ALA A 39 0.44 9.84 13.58
N PHE A 40 -0.44 10.83 13.51
CA PHE A 40 -1.72 10.70 12.83
C PHE A 40 -1.56 10.32 11.35
N TYR A 41 -0.53 10.82 10.69
CA TYR A 41 -0.27 10.57 9.27
C TYR A 41 0.48 9.27 9.01
N THR A 42 1.30 8.83 9.94
CA THR A 42 2.26 7.72 9.75
C THR A 42 1.89 6.44 10.48
N HIS A 43 1.32 6.52 11.70
CA HIS A 43 1.15 5.37 12.58
C HIS A 43 -0.29 4.92 12.77
N ARG A 44 -1.30 5.77 12.45
CA ARG A 44 -2.68 5.36 12.66
C ARG A 44 -3.08 4.22 11.69
N GLN A 45 -3.86 3.30 12.19
CA GLN A 45 -4.54 2.34 11.34
C GLN A 45 -5.58 3.05 10.47
N ARG A 46 -5.48 2.89 9.17
CA ARG A 46 -6.43 3.46 8.21
C ARG A 46 -7.66 2.59 8.07
N ARG A 47 -8.83 3.22 7.95
CA ARG A 47 -10.08 2.51 7.73
C ARG A 47 -10.20 2.08 6.26
N THR A 48 -10.92 0.99 6.02
CA THR A 48 -11.13 0.46 4.68
C THR A 48 -12.02 1.32 3.80
N ASP A 49 -12.92 2.09 4.41
CA ASP A 49 -13.84 3.03 3.77
C ASP A 49 -13.26 4.44 3.61
N GLU A 50 -12.04 4.66 4.09
CA GLU A 50 -11.36 5.94 3.96
C GLU A 50 -10.94 6.19 2.51
N VAL A 51 -11.21 7.40 2.01
CA VAL A 51 -10.73 7.86 0.72
C VAL A 51 -9.30 8.40 0.88
N PHE A 52 -8.37 7.82 0.15
CA PHE A 52 -6.97 8.25 0.21
C PHE A 52 -6.67 9.32 -0.84
N PRO A 53 -5.70 10.21 -0.59
CA PRO A 53 -5.31 11.24 -1.55
C PRO A 53 -4.88 10.69 -2.93
N TRP A 54 -4.39 9.46 -2.97
CA TRP A 54 -3.93 8.76 -4.19
C TRP A 54 -4.97 7.81 -4.79
N GLU A 55 -6.20 7.75 -4.28
CA GLU A 55 -7.21 6.78 -4.72
C GLU A 55 -7.72 7.04 -6.16
N HIS A 56 -7.45 8.23 -6.70
CA HIS A 56 -7.66 8.56 -8.11
C HIS A 56 -6.66 7.88 -9.06
N ILE A 57 -5.56 7.32 -8.52
CA ILE A 57 -4.56 6.57 -9.28
C ILE A 57 -4.89 5.09 -9.17
N THR A 58 -5.20 4.46 -10.30
CA THR A 58 -5.47 3.02 -10.31
C THR A 58 -4.24 2.22 -10.70
N ALA A 59 -3.86 1.28 -9.85
CA ALA A 59 -2.88 0.24 -10.16
C ALA A 59 -3.54 -1.04 -10.71
N ALA A 60 -4.79 -0.95 -11.13
CA ALA A 60 -5.61 -2.07 -11.60
C ALA A 60 -5.90 -3.18 -10.56
N VAL A 61 -5.36 -3.06 -9.36
CA VAL A 61 -5.62 -3.98 -8.24
C VAL A 61 -6.70 -3.39 -7.34
N ARG A 62 -7.73 -4.17 -7.07
CA ARG A 62 -8.86 -3.71 -6.26
C ARG A 62 -8.48 -3.52 -4.79
N LYS A 63 -8.93 -2.43 -4.16
CA LYS A 63 -8.72 -2.13 -2.74
C LYS A 63 -9.20 -3.28 -1.83
N ASN A 64 -10.35 -3.87 -2.14
CA ASN A 64 -10.86 -5.01 -1.38
C ASN A 64 -9.95 -6.25 -1.47
N PHE A 65 -9.31 -6.48 -2.60
CA PHE A 65 -8.33 -7.57 -2.72
C PHE A 65 -7.12 -7.32 -1.81
N LEU A 66 -6.55 -6.11 -1.85
CA LEU A 66 -5.43 -5.73 -0.98
C LEU A 66 -5.80 -5.84 0.51
N PHE A 67 -7.01 -5.45 0.86
CA PHE A 67 -7.48 -5.56 2.24
C PHE A 67 -7.64 -7.02 2.70
N GLN A 68 -8.19 -7.88 1.85
CA GLN A 68 -8.29 -9.31 2.16
C GLN A 68 -6.92 -9.96 2.29
N ASP A 69 -5.96 -9.56 1.44
CA ASP A 69 -4.60 -10.06 1.49
C ASP A 69 -3.89 -9.62 2.78
N PHE A 70 -4.05 -8.36 3.16
CA PHE A 70 -3.57 -7.82 4.43
C PHE A 70 -4.15 -8.59 5.63
N ARG A 71 -5.46 -8.86 5.65
CA ARG A 71 -6.07 -9.65 6.74
C ARG A 71 -5.50 -11.06 6.83
N GLN A 72 -5.31 -11.72 5.70
CA GLN A 72 -4.72 -13.04 5.65
C GLN A 72 -3.27 -13.05 6.14
N SER A 73 -2.50 -12.00 5.80
CA SER A 73 -1.13 -11.86 6.30
C SER A 73 -1.06 -11.71 7.82
N LEU A 74 -2.01 -11.01 8.43
CA LEU A 74 -2.11 -10.92 9.90
C LEU A 74 -2.43 -12.27 10.56
N GLU A 75 -3.07 -13.18 9.83
CA GLU A 75 -3.35 -14.56 10.27
C GLU A 75 -2.21 -15.53 9.91
N GLY A 76 -1.07 -15.04 9.42
CA GLY A 76 0.06 -15.85 8.98
C GLY A 76 -0.21 -16.67 7.71
N GLN A 77 -1.26 -16.33 6.96
CA GLN A 77 -1.61 -17.03 5.72
C GLN A 77 -0.89 -16.41 4.53
N ILE A 78 -0.21 -17.24 3.76
CA ILE A 78 0.47 -16.83 2.52
C ILE A 78 -0.30 -17.41 1.33
N ARG A 79 -0.54 -16.57 0.33
CA ARG A 79 -1.12 -17.03 -0.93
C ARG A 79 -0.06 -17.72 -1.79
N VAL A 80 -0.45 -18.73 -2.50
CA VAL A 80 0.40 -19.31 -3.55
C VAL A 80 0.60 -18.30 -4.68
N ASP A 81 1.63 -18.52 -5.51
CA ASP A 81 1.93 -17.67 -6.64
C ASP A 81 0.71 -17.50 -7.57
N CYS A 82 0.43 -16.27 -7.97
CA CYS A 82 -0.71 -15.93 -8.83
C CYS A 82 -0.62 -16.55 -10.23
N ARG A 83 0.53 -17.08 -10.63
CA ARG A 83 0.70 -17.87 -11.85
C ARG A 83 0.14 -19.28 -11.72
N LEU A 84 -0.07 -19.76 -10.50
CA LEU A 84 -0.62 -21.09 -10.20
C LEU A 84 -2.12 -21.03 -9.92
N ASN A 85 -2.61 -19.92 -9.36
CA ASN A 85 -4.02 -19.73 -9.04
C ASN A 85 -4.44 -18.26 -9.18
N CYS A 86 -5.61 -18.01 -9.76
CA CYS A 86 -6.17 -16.67 -9.87
C CYS A 86 -6.95 -16.29 -8.62
N PHE A 87 -6.60 -15.17 -8.00
CA PHE A 87 -7.26 -14.61 -6.82
C PHE A 87 -8.21 -13.45 -7.13
N ALA A 88 -8.55 -13.24 -8.40
CA ALA A 88 -9.45 -12.19 -8.85
C ALA A 88 -9.06 -10.77 -8.37
N CYS A 89 -7.77 -10.44 -8.39
CA CYS A 89 -7.21 -9.17 -7.90
C CYS A 89 -7.78 -7.92 -8.61
N GLY A 90 -8.28 -8.03 -9.83
CA GLY A 90 -8.87 -6.93 -10.60
C GLY A 90 -8.15 -6.60 -11.91
N ILE A 91 -6.93 -7.08 -12.10
CA ILE A 91 -6.13 -6.75 -13.29
C ILE A 91 -6.79 -7.23 -14.60
N LEU A 92 -7.33 -8.45 -14.61
CA LEU A 92 -7.96 -8.98 -15.83
C LEU A 92 -9.13 -8.12 -16.36
N PRO A 93 -10.13 -7.75 -15.55
CA PRO A 93 -11.21 -6.89 -16.03
C PRO A 93 -10.75 -5.47 -16.36
N THR A 94 -9.78 -4.92 -15.65
CA THR A 94 -9.26 -3.58 -15.93
C THR A 94 -8.65 -3.48 -17.31
N PHE A 95 -7.92 -4.49 -17.74
CA PHE A 95 -7.27 -4.53 -19.06
C PHE A 95 -8.00 -5.39 -20.09
N ALA A 96 -9.30 -5.62 -19.90
CA ALA A 96 -10.08 -6.50 -20.79
C ALA A 96 -10.09 -6.03 -22.26
N ASN A 97 -10.13 -4.71 -22.50
CA ASN A 97 -10.13 -4.16 -23.86
C ASN A 97 -8.76 -4.34 -24.52
N LEU A 98 -7.69 -3.94 -23.82
CA LEU A 98 -6.32 -4.10 -24.32
C LEU A 98 -6.01 -5.55 -24.70
N ARG A 99 -6.47 -6.49 -23.88
CA ARG A 99 -6.28 -7.93 -24.13
C ARG A 99 -7.07 -8.44 -25.35
N ARG A 100 -8.23 -7.86 -25.64
CA ARG A 100 -9.02 -8.17 -26.86
C ARG A 100 -8.34 -7.64 -28.12
N GLU A 101 -7.71 -6.48 -28.02
CA GLU A 101 -7.01 -5.84 -29.13
C GLU A 101 -5.67 -6.54 -29.45
N ASN A 102 -5.07 -7.21 -28.46
CA ASN A 102 -3.78 -7.89 -28.57
C ASN A 102 -3.89 -9.39 -28.19
N PRO A 103 -4.66 -10.21 -28.94
CA PRO A 103 -4.82 -11.62 -28.63
C PRO A 103 -3.51 -12.36 -28.92
N GLY A 104 -2.90 -12.95 -27.90
CA GLY A 104 -1.67 -13.74 -28.03
C GLY A 104 -0.42 -13.13 -27.39
N GLU A 105 -0.38 -11.82 -27.23
CA GLU A 105 0.72 -11.12 -26.52
C GLU A 105 0.43 -10.88 -25.03
N GLY A 106 -0.85 -11.03 -24.63
CA GLY A 106 -1.28 -10.77 -23.28
C GLY A 106 -0.91 -11.90 -22.31
N TRP A 107 -0.40 -11.50 -21.15
CA TRP A 107 -0.31 -12.38 -20.00
C TRP A 107 -1.69 -12.96 -19.64
N LYS A 108 -1.73 -14.23 -19.28
CA LYS A 108 -2.94 -14.97 -18.90
C LYS A 108 -2.88 -15.34 -17.42
N CYS A 109 -3.93 -15.00 -16.68
CA CYS A 109 -4.11 -15.60 -15.36
C CYS A 109 -4.59 -17.06 -15.52
N PRO A 110 -4.23 -17.95 -14.60
CA PRO A 110 -4.82 -19.29 -14.55
C PRO A 110 -6.32 -19.21 -14.27
N ASP A 111 -7.04 -20.28 -14.56
CA ASP A 111 -8.45 -20.39 -14.24
C ASP A 111 -8.67 -20.25 -12.73
N VAL A 112 -9.79 -19.62 -12.35
CA VAL A 112 -10.17 -19.51 -10.95
C VAL A 112 -10.53 -20.90 -10.45
N LYS A 113 -9.64 -21.52 -9.69
CA LYS A 113 -9.93 -22.74 -8.95
C LYS A 113 -10.57 -22.37 -7.61
N SER A 114 -11.48 -23.20 -7.12
CA SER A 114 -12.14 -23.04 -5.82
C SER A 114 -11.17 -22.81 -4.67
N PRO A 115 -11.58 -22.18 -3.56
CA PRO A 115 -10.69 -21.59 -2.57
C PRO A 115 -9.61 -22.57 -2.12
N VAL A 116 -8.38 -22.06 -2.19
CA VAL A 116 -7.17 -22.79 -1.80
C VAL A 116 -7.26 -23.21 -0.34
N SER A 117 -6.98 -24.48 -0.09
CA SER A 117 -6.77 -25.01 1.25
C SER A 117 -5.75 -24.12 2.00
N LYS A 118 -6.10 -23.75 3.23
CA LYS A 118 -5.23 -22.96 4.11
C LYS A 118 -3.89 -23.67 4.28
N VAL A 119 -2.82 -23.07 3.79
CA VAL A 119 -1.47 -23.49 4.14
C VAL A 119 -1.15 -22.78 5.45
N ASN A 120 -1.26 -23.49 6.57
CA ASN A 120 -0.80 -22.98 7.85
C ASN A 120 0.73 -23.01 7.83
N ILE A 121 1.35 -21.83 7.78
CA ILE A 121 2.77 -21.69 8.03
C ILE A 121 2.90 -21.29 9.50
N GLU A 122 3.43 -22.19 10.32
CA GLU A 122 3.89 -21.85 11.65
C GLU A 122 5.10 -20.93 11.51
N LEU A 123 4.90 -19.66 11.83
CA LEU A 123 6.02 -18.72 11.91
C LEU A 123 6.86 -19.11 13.15
N PRO A 124 8.19 -19.17 13.01
CA PRO A 124 9.04 -19.39 14.17
C PRO A 124 8.83 -18.23 15.15
N VAL A 125 8.45 -18.57 16.39
CA VAL A 125 8.39 -17.59 17.48
C VAL A 125 9.82 -17.09 17.68
N MET A 126 10.05 -15.81 17.35
CA MET A 126 11.31 -15.16 17.70
C MET A 126 11.36 -15.11 19.22
N GLY A 127 12.25 -15.89 19.81
CA GLY A 127 12.46 -15.93 21.26
C GLY A 127 12.84 -14.54 21.80
N GLU A 128 12.45 -14.31 23.05
CA GLU A 128 12.74 -13.12 23.85
C GLU A 128 14.25 -12.82 23.93
#